data_457ce89484b191ef8ea04193258c7562
#
_entry.id   457ce89484b191ef8ea04193258c7562
#
_cell.length_a   1.000
_cell.length_b   1.000
_cell.length_c   1.000
_cell.angle_alpha   90.00
_cell.angle_beta   90.00
_cell.angle_gamma   90.00
#
_symmetry.space_group_name_H-M   'P 1'
#
loop_
_entity.id
_entity.type
_entity.pdbx_description
1 polymer ?
#
loop_
_entity_poly.entity_id
_entity_poly.type
_entity_poly.pdbx_seq_one_letter_code
_entity_poly.pdbx_strand_id
1 'polypeptide(L)'
;MFGGRLRFKNKENAIVWIVNTHKELVNLVTVINGCLRTPKIIKFNDLIVWLNNKYHYNIPINSVDTSSLNSNGWLSGFIDADGGFKVRYTEKRVDVKTNKVLTKGRIEVRFALEQRKNIGTNINESYKPIMFQIHSFFGFLTDLRESKHNADQTYWIVEVSSLNRLNLLIQYLNNYPLLTAKRNDFEDWCKVYQLIVDNKHLSDDGKLLIKNIKSNMNKKREIFNWNHLIYLNKV
;
A
#
# COMPACT_ATOMS: atom_id res chain seq x y z
N MET A 1 19.90 -15.21 7.19
CA MET A 1 18.58 -15.44 6.56
C MET A 1 17.60 -15.88 7.64
N PHE A 2 16.31 -15.51 7.56
CA PHE A 2 15.35 -15.70 8.67
C PHE A 2 14.86 -17.15 8.84
N GLY A 3 15.21 -18.08 7.94
CA GLY A 3 14.72 -19.45 7.96
C GLY A 3 13.23 -19.57 7.63
N GLY A 4 12.56 -20.56 8.23
CA GLY A 4 11.15 -20.84 7.98
C GLY A 4 10.89 -21.71 6.76
N ARG A 5 9.62 -21.95 6.48
CA ARG A 5 9.15 -22.76 5.33
C ARG A 5 8.01 -22.10 4.60
N LEU A 6 7.91 -22.34 3.30
CA LEU A 6 6.77 -21.91 2.49
C LEU A 6 5.69 -23.00 2.46
N ARG A 7 4.45 -22.58 2.63
CA ARG A 7 3.25 -23.44 2.50
C ARG A 7 2.31 -22.85 1.44
N PHE A 8 2.01 -23.64 0.44
CA PHE A 8 1.05 -23.28 -0.59
C PHE A 8 -0.38 -23.57 -0.10
N LYS A 9 -1.26 -22.59 -0.22
CA LYS A 9 -2.70 -22.69 0.05
C LYS A 9 -3.45 -22.69 -1.27
N ASN A 10 -3.51 -23.83 -1.96
CA ASN A 10 -4.06 -23.93 -3.32
C ASN A 10 -5.50 -23.41 -3.44
N LYS A 11 -6.36 -23.64 -2.43
CA LYS A 11 -7.75 -23.16 -2.42
C LYS A 11 -7.87 -21.63 -2.29
N GLU A 12 -6.87 -20.98 -1.70
CA GLU A 12 -6.87 -19.53 -1.46
C GLU A 12 -5.96 -18.80 -2.47
N ASN A 13 -5.29 -19.54 -3.38
CA ASN A 13 -4.24 -19.01 -4.27
C ASN A 13 -3.23 -18.13 -3.52
N ALA A 14 -2.73 -18.65 -2.41
CA ALA A 14 -1.85 -17.92 -1.51
C ALA A 14 -0.65 -18.78 -1.10
N ILE A 15 0.46 -18.10 -0.80
CA ILE A 15 1.67 -18.68 -0.22
C ILE A 15 1.85 -18.11 1.18
N VAL A 16 2.06 -18.96 2.16
CA VAL A 16 2.33 -18.55 3.54
C VAL A 16 3.76 -18.91 3.90
N TRP A 17 4.52 -17.93 4.35
CA TRP A 17 5.80 -18.15 4.98
C TRP A 17 5.60 -18.38 6.48
N ILE A 18 6.13 -19.50 6.99
CA ILE A 18 5.94 -19.93 8.36
C ILE A 18 7.31 -19.99 9.04
N VAL A 19 7.46 -19.22 10.11
CA VAL A 19 8.63 -19.25 11.01
C VAL A 19 8.14 -19.74 12.36
N ASN A 20 8.63 -20.87 12.84
CA ASN A 20 8.11 -21.51 14.06
C ASN A 20 9.17 -22.08 15.01
N THR A 21 10.45 -22.11 14.63
CA THR A 21 11.51 -22.46 15.57
C THR A 21 11.91 -21.24 16.39
N HIS A 22 12.24 -21.43 17.69
CA HIS A 22 12.58 -20.29 18.54
C HIS A 22 13.80 -19.51 18.05
N LYS A 23 14.80 -20.20 17.51
CA LYS A 23 16.01 -19.54 16.95
C LYS A 23 15.69 -18.63 15.77
N GLU A 24 14.84 -19.10 14.83
CA GLU A 24 14.41 -18.32 13.70
C GLU A 24 13.51 -17.13 14.11
N LEU A 25 12.63 -17.37 15.10
CA LEU A 25 11.78 -16.31 15.66
C LEU A 25 12.64 -15.22 16.31
N VAL A 26 13.68 -15.55 17.06
CA VAL A 26 14.59 -14.55 17.64
C VAL A 26 15.28 -13.74 16.56
N ASN A 27 15.79 -14.38 15.50
CA ASN A 27 16.40 -13.65 14.38
C ASN A 27 15.42 -12.66 13.73
N LEU A 28 14.18 -13.11 13.49
CA LEU A 28 13.12 -12.26 12.92
C LEU A 28 12.78 -11.11 13.86
N VAL A 29 12.57 -11.40 15.15
CA VAL A 29 12.25 -10.41 16.18
C VAL A 29 13.34 -9.36 16.30
N THR A 30 14.61 -9.76 16.31
CA THR A 30 15.75 -8.84 16.42
C THR A 30 15.76 -7.80 15.28
N VAL A 31 15.40 -8.21 14.06
CA VAL A 31 15.39 -7.29 12.90
C VAL A 31 14.17 -6.37 12.88
N ILE A 32 13.01 -6.86 13.34
CA ILE A 32 11.75 -6.09 13.28
C ILE A 32 11.59 -5.19 14.51
N ASN A 33 12.23 -5.52 15.63
CA ASN A 33 12.06 -4.84 16.90
C ASN A 33 12.50 -3.36 16.81
N GLY A 34 11.56 -2.46 17.10
CA GLY A 34 11.76 -1.01 16.94
C GLY A 34 11.38 -0.46 15.56
N CYS A 35 10.95 -1.33 14.60
CA CYS A 35 10.53 -0.90 13.26
C CYS A 35 9.00 -0.87 13.08
N LEU A 36 8.23 -1.28 14.07
CA LEU A 36 6.77 -1.39 13.98
C LEU A 36 6.09 -0.04 14.24
N ARG A 37 5.13 0.32 13.36
CA ARG A 37 4.35 1.57 13.45
C ARG A 37 2.85 1.34 13.59
N THR A 38 2.42 0.09 13.64
CA THR A 38 1.01 -0.27 13.66
C THR A 38 0.63 -0.92 15.00
N PRO A 39 -0.66 -1.04 15.32
CA PRO A 39 -1.12 -1.74 16.53
C PRO A 39 -0.67 -3.21 16.61
N LYS A 40 -0.16 -3.79 15.53
CA LYS A 40 0.45 -5.13 15.53
C LYS A 40 1.64 -5.26 16.50
N ILE A 41 2.21 -4.13 16.94
CA ILE A 41 3.27 -4.10 17.96
C ILE A 41 2.83 -4.77 19.27
N ILE A 42 1.56 -4.74 19.62
CA ILE A 42 1.03 -5.37 20.85
C ILE A 42 1.28 -6.88 20.79
N LYS A 43 0.85 -7.53 19.71
CA LYS A 43 1.07 -8.98 19.52
C LYS A 43 2.54 -9.33 19.32
N PHE A 44 3.31 -8.43 18.75
CA PHE A 44 4.74 -8.58 18.62
C PHE A 44 5.44 -8.53 19.99
N ASN A 45 5.04 -7.63 20.86
CA ASN A 45 5.55 -7.55 22.24
C ASN A 45 5.15 -8.79 23.07
N ASP A 46 3.91 -9.30 22.89
CA ASP A 46 3.50 -10.58 23.50
C ASP A 46 4.44 -11.72 23.09
N LEU A 47 4.87 -11.78 21.83
CA LEU A 47 5.84 -12.75 21.34
C LEU A 47 7.21 -12.57 22.02
N ILE A 48 7.71 -11.35 22.17
CA ILE A 48 8.96 -11.07 22.89
C ILE A 48 8.88 -11.56 24.33
N VAL A 49 7.81 -11.22 25.06
CA VAL A 49 7.59 -11.66 26.44
C VAL A 49 7.61 -13.19 26.51
N TRP A 50 6.92 -13.86 25.59
CA TRP A 50 6.89 -15.32 25.54
C TRP A 50 8.28 -15.91 25.29
N LEU A 51 9.07 -15.37 24.35
CA LEU A 51 10.45 -15.82 24.07
C LEU A 51 11.36 -15.63 25.28
N ASN A 52 11.29 -14.48 25.95
CA ASN A 52 12.08 -14.18 27.12
C ASN A 52 11.76 -15.14 28.28
N ASN A 53 10.48 -15.36 28.56
CA ASN A 53 10.05 -16.23 29.66
C ASN A 53 10.37 -17.71 29.40
N LYS A 54 10.13 -18.18 28.18
CA LYS A 54 10.25 -19.62 27.87
C LYS A 54 11.68 -20.06 27.59
N TYR A 55 12.48 -19.21 26.96
CA TYR A 55 13.82 -19.57 26.47
C TYR A 55 14.94 -18.73 27.13
N HIS A 56 14.60 -17.91 28.14
CA HIS A 56 15.52 -17.07 28.90
C HIS A 56 16.34 -16.09 28.04
N TYR A 57 15.73 -15.59 26.92
CA TYR A 57 16.29 -14.48 26.16
C TYR A 57 16.10 -13.17 26.96
N ASN A 58 16.88 -12.16 26.61
CA ASN A 58 16.76 -10.82 27.18
C ASN A 58 16.55 -9.80 26.05
N ILE A 59 15.48 -10.02 25.27
CA ILE A 59 15.13 -9.14 24.13
C ILE A 59 14.38 -7.94 24.70
N PRO A 60 14.84 -6.70 24.45
CA PRO A 60 14.15 -5.50 24.92
C PRO A 60 12.80 -5.32 24.21
N ILE A 61 11.83 -4.75 24.90
CA ILE A 61 10.56 -4.33 24.32
C ILE A 61 10.72 -2.88 23.88
N ASN A 62 10.66 -2.64 22.57
CA ASN A 62 10.75 -1.30 22.01
C ASN A 62 9.35 -0.70 21.81
N SER A 63 9.28 0.64 21.87
CA SER A 63 8.07 1.39 21.54
C SER A 63 7.81 1.41 20.02
N VAL A 64 6.66 1.97 19.63
CA VAL A 64 6.31 2.25 18.24
C VAL A 64 7.38 3.15 17.61
N ASP A 65 7.80 2.83 16.40
CA ASP A 65 8.69 3.70 15.62
C ASP A 65 7.95 4.98 15.20
N THR A 66 8.43 6.12 15.66
CA THR A 66 7.90 7.45 15.37
C THR A 66 8.80 8.26 14.42
N SER A 67 9.85 7.64 13.86
CA SER A 67 10.73 8.32 12.92
C SER A 67 9.98 8.81 11.67
N SER A 68 10.54 9.79 10.97
CA SER A 68 9.92 10.33 9.76
C SER A 68 9.66 9.23 8.72
N LEU A 69 8.50 9.26 8.05
CA LEU A 69 8.19 8.35 6.94
C LEU A 69 9.15 8.51 5.76
N ASN A 70 9.80 9.67 5.62
CA ASN A 70 10.79 9.93 4.58
C ASN A 70 12.16 9.30 4.85
N SER A 71 12.42 8.80 6.07
CA SER A 71 13.74 8.34 6.47
C SER A 71 14.06 6.90 6.10
N ASN A 72 13.05 6.12 5.71
CA ASN A 72 13.20 4.69 5.39
C ASN A 72 12.08 4.15 4.50
N GLY A 73 12.21 2.89 4.07
CA GLY A 73 11.25 2.21 3.19
C GLY A 73 10.01 1.65 3.89
N TRP A 74 9.71 1.99 5.15
CA TRP A 74 8.58 1.42 5.87
C TRP A 74 7.23 1.67 5.16
N LEU A 75 6.99 2.92 4.70
CA LEU A 75 5.76 3.26 3.98
C LEU A 75 5.67 2.54 2.64
N SER A 76 6.79 2.27 1.96
CA SER A 76 6.80 1.47 0.74
C SER A 76 6.30 0.04 1.01
N GLY A 77 6.82 -0.63 2.04
CA GLY A 77 6.33 -1.96 2.44
C GLY A 77 4.85 -1.95 2.85
N PHE A 78 4.39 -0.90 3.52
CA PHE A 78 2.99 -0.75 3.90
C PHE A 78 2.08 -0.52 2.67
N ILE A 79 2.55 0.27 1.68
CA ILE A 79 1.86 0.44 0.39
C ILE A 79 1.87 -0.87 -0.40
N ASP A 80 2.97 -1.62 -0.41
CA ASP A 80 3.05 -2.93 -1.06
C ASP A 80 1.97 -3.90 -0.54
N ALA A 81 1.69 -3.87 0.78
CA ALA A 81 0.63 -4.67 1.37
C ALA A 81 -0.77 -4.16 0.98
N ASP A 82 -1.09 -2.90 1.28
CA ASP A 82 -2.46 -2.40 1.37
C ASP A 82 -2.77 -1.20 0.45
N GLY A 83 -1.77 -0.58 -0.18
CA GLY A 83 -1.95 0.55 -1.09
C GLY A 83 -2.59 0.16 -2.42
N GLY A 84 -3.31 1.09 -3.05
CA GLY A 84 -3.95 0.90 -4.34
C GLY A 84 -3.70 2.05 -5.32
N PHE A 85 -3.24 1.71 -6.52
CA PHE A 85 -3.08 2.63 -7.65
C PHE A 85 -4.30 2.52 -8.56
N LYS A 86 -5.04 3.61 -8.73
CA LYS A 86 -6.32 3.63 -9.47
C LYS A 86 -6.24 4.59 -10.64
N VAL A 87 -6.66 4.13 -11.82
CA VAL A 87 -6.88 4.95 -13.01
C VAL A 87 -8.38 5.03 -13.26
N ARG A 88 -8.95 6.23 -13.16
CA ARG A 88 -10.32 6.49 -13.54
C ARG A 88 -10.35 6.99 -14.97
N TYR A 89 -11.16 6.35 -15.79
CA TYR A 89 -11.48 6.76 -17.15
C TYR A 89 -12.99 6.71 -17.30
N THR A 90 -13.61 7.85 -17.56
CA THR A 90 -15.05 8.00 -17.85
C THR A 90 -15.19 8.74 -19.17
N GLU A 91 -15.91 8.18 -20.11
CA GLU A 91 -16.18 8.84 -21.38
C GLU A 91 -17.24 9.94 -21.24
N LYS A 92 -17.10 10.98 -22.05
CA LYS A 92 -18.16 11.97 -22.22
C LYS A 92 -19.33 11.30 -22.96
N ARG A 93 -20.53 11.41 -22.43
CA ARG A 93 -21.75 10.96 -23.08
C ARG A 93 -22.67 12.16 -23.28
N VAL A 94 -23.22 12.25 -24.50
CA VAL A 94 -24.15 13.29 -24.88
C VAL A 94 -25.40 12.59 -25.43
N ASP A 95 -26.55 13.05 -25.00
CA ASP A 95 -27.82 12.60 -25.58
C ASP A 95 -27.92 13.09 -27.02
N VAL A 96 -28.08 12.17 -27.96
CA VAL A 96 -28.09 12.48 -29.41
C VAL A 96 -29.30 13.32 -29.83
N LYS A 97 -30.43 13.18 -29.11
CA LYS A 97 -31.68 13.89 -29.44
C LYS A 97 -31.72 15.31 -28.86
N THR A 98 -31.26 15.45 -27.62
CA THR A 98 -31.37 16.71 -26.88
C THR A 98 -30.07 17.51 -26.83
N ASN A 99 -28.97 16.96 -27.34
CA ASN A 99 -27.60 17.51 -27.24
C ASN A 99 -27.15 17.79 -25.77
N LYS A 100 -27.83 17.18 -24.79
CA LYS A 100 -27.55 17.34 -23.38
C LYS A 100 -26.41 16.44 -22.94
N VAL A 101 -25.44 16.99 -22.19
CA VAL A 101 -24.35 16.21 -21.60
C VAL A 101 -24.89 15.33 -20.48
N LEU A 102 -24.94 14.01 -20.70
CA LEU A 102 -25.36 13.00 -19.72
C LEU A 102 -24.25 12.68 -18.73
N THR A 103 -23.01 12.60 -19.21
CA THR A 103 -21.84 12.31 -18.39
C THR A 103 -20.67 13.17 -18.86
N LYS A 104 -20.02 13.86 -17.94
CA LYS A 104 -18.76 14.57 -18.22
C LYS A 104 -17.63 13.56 -18.31
N GLY A 105 -16.80 13.64 -19.39
CA GLY A 105 -15.59 12.88 -19.49
C GLY A 105 -14.63 13.21 -18.32
N ARG A 106 -13.98 12.18 -17.77
CA ARG A 106 -13.02 12.38 -16.68
C ARG A 106 -11.92 11.33 -16.76
N ILE A 107 -10.68 11.80 -16.78
CA ILE A 107 -9.49 10.98 -16.67
C ILE A 107 -8.72 11.48 -15.45
N GLU A 108 -8.42 10.60 -14.51
CA GLU A 108 -7.66 10.93 -13.32
C GLU A 108 -6.90 9.71 -12.80
N VAL A 109 -5.82 9.98 -12.12
CA VAL A 109 -5.09 8.99 -11.33
C VAL A 109 -5.33 9.25 -9.85
N ARG A 110 -5.42 8.17 -9.06
CA ARG A 110 -5.58 8.23 -7.61
C ARG A 110 -4.70 7.20 -6.94
N PHE A 111 -4.23 7.56 -5.78
CA PHE A 111 -3.68 6.62 -4.79
C PHE A 111 -4.66 6.53 -3.62
N ALA A 112 -4.87 5.33 -3.10
CA ALA A 112 -5.69 5.11 -1.91
C ALA A 112 -5.04 4.07 -1.00
N LEU A 113 -5.11 4.32 0.29
CA LEU A 113 -4.67 3.42 1.35
C LEU A 113 -5.77 3.38 2.41
N GLU A 114 -6.22 2.18 2.75
CA GLU A 114 -7.28 1.97 3.74
C GLU A 114 -6.82 0.99 4.81
N GLN A 115 -7.17 1.28 6.07
CA GLN A 115 -6.94 0.39 7.20
C GLN A 115 -8.17 0.34 8.10
N ARG A 116 -8.45 -0.83 8.66
CA ARG A 116 -9.54 -0.97 9.63
C ARG A 116 -9.38 0.06 10.77
N LYS A 117 -10.50 0.62 11.20
CA LYS A 117 -10.50 1.60 12.27
C LYS A 117 -9.93 1.02 13.55
N ASN A 118 -10.33 -0.21 13.89
CA ASN A 118 -9.89 -0.92 15.10
C ASN A 118 -9.47 -2.36 14.74
N ILE A 119 -8.60 -2.96 15.55
CA ILE A 119 -8.28 -4.38 15.50
C ILE A 119 -9.22 -5.09 16.48
N GLY A 120 -10.07 -6.00 15.95
CA GLY A 120 -11.03 -6.73 16.78
C GLY A 120 -11.99 -5.81 17.52
N THR A 121 -12.31 -6.14 18.77
CA THR A 121 -13.19 -5.37 19.66
C THR A 121 -12.46 -4.35 20.53
N ASN A 122 -11.13 -4.31 20.48
CA ASN A 122 -10.33 -3.42 21.32
C ASN A 122 -10.22 -2.03 20.67
N ILE A 123 -10.92 -1.05 21.24
CA ILE A 123 -10.95 0.35 20.77
C ILE A 123 -9.56 1.01 20.85
N ASN A 124 -8.70 0.55 21.77
CA ASN A 124 -7.37 1.11 21.97
C ASN A 124 -6.36 0.67 20.89
N GLU A 125 -6.69 -0.36 20.11
CA GLU A 125 -5.85 -0.89 19.03
C GLU A 125 -6.24 -0.29 17.68
N SER A 126 -6.05 1.02 17.52
CA SER A 126 -6.47 1.74 16.31
C SER A 126 -5.29 2.01 15.34
N TYR A 127 -5.55 1.88 14.04
CA TYR A 127 -4.63 2.34 13.01
C TYR A 127 -4.61 3.87 12.82
N LYS A 128 -5.45 4.64 13.55
CA LYS A 128 -5.57 6.09 13.40
C LYS A 128 -4.22 6.82 13.47
N PRO A 129 -3.32 6.53 14.43
CA PRO A 129 -2.06 7.27 14.54
C PRO A 129 -1.20 7.16 13.28
N ILE A 130 -0.98 5.95 12.76
CA ILE A 130 -0.15 5.76 11.56
C ILE A 130 -0.85 6.29 10.31
N MET A 131 -2.16 6.11 10.18
CA MET A 131 -2.92 6.65 9.06
C MET A 131 -2.92 8.18 9.05
N PHE A 132 -2.95 8.82 10.23
CA PHE A 132 -2.80 10.26 10.36
C PHE A 132 -1.39 10.72 9.98
N GLN A 133 -0.35 9.98 10.36
CA GLN A 133 1.03 10.25 9.93
C GLN A 133 1.18 10.20 8.40
N ILE A 134 0.56 9.18 7.75
CA ILE A 134 0.56 9.06 6.28
C ILE A 134 -0.25 10.20 5.64
N HIS A 135 -1.38 10.58 6.23
CA HIS A 135 -2.18 11.72 5.78
C HIS A 135 -1.38 13.02 5.84
N SER A 136 -0.66 13.25 6.93
CA SER A 136 0.24 14.41 7.10
C SER A 136 1.45 14.38 6.14
N PHE A 137 1.98 13.19 5.83
CA PHE A 137 3.03 13.00 4.82
C PHE A 137 2.63 13.58 3.45
N PHE A 138 1.35 13.46 3.07
CA PHE A 138 0.82 14.06 1.85
C PHE A 138 0.46 15.56 1.99
N GLY A 139 0.75 16.19 3.11
CA GLY A 139 0.47 17.61 3.35
C GLY A 139 -1.03 17.93 3.50
N PHE A 140 -1.84 16.97 3.94
CA PHE A 140 -3.22 17.28 4.31
C PHE A 140 -3.27 17.96 5.69
N LEU A 141 -4.08 19.00 5.79
CA LEU A 141 -4.32 19.76 7.02
C LEU A 141 -5.71 19.47 7.64
N THR A 142 -6.49 18.63 6.98
CA THR A 142 -7.84 18.23 7.42
C THR A 142 -7.80 16.98 8.29
N ASP A 143 -8.93 16.65 8.90
CA ASP A 143 -9.07 15.38 9.60
C ASP A 143 -9.00 14.17 8.65
N LEU A 144 -8.54 13.05 9.22
CA LEU A 144 -8.51 11.77 8.53
C LEU A 144 -9.94 11.30 8.24
N ARG A 145 -10.18 10.93 6.98
CA ARG A 145 -11.51 10.47 6.53
C ARG A 145 -11.78 9.03 6.94
N GLU A 146 -13.06 8.77 7.16
CA GLU A 146 -13.57 7.41 7.34
C GLU A 146 -14.26 6.91 6.06
N SER A 147 -14.10 5.61 5.78
CA SER A 147 -14.80 4.87 4.73
C SER A 147 -15.60 3.73 5.38
N LYS A 148 -16.82 3.51 4.92
CA LYS A 148 -17.66 2.39 5.35
C LYS A 148 -17.84 1.42 4.18
N HIS A 149 -17.46 0.16 4.39
CA HIS A 149 -17.67 -0.90 3.39
C HIS A 149 -18.97 -1.67 3.64
N ASN A 150 -19.32 -1.89 4.93
CA ASN A 150 -20.56 -2.50 5.40
C ASN A 150 -21.01 -1.79 6.69
N ALA A 151 -22.16 -2.17 7.24
CA ALA A 151 -22.70 -1.59 8.47
C ALA A 151 -21.70 -1.62 9.64
N ASP A 152 -20.91 -2.71 9.76
CA ASP A 152 -20.01 -2.96 10.88
C ASP A 152 -18.53 -2.77 10.56
N GLN A 153 -18.18 -2.35 9.33
CA GLN A 153 -16.77 -2.23 8.89
C GLN A 153 -16.44 -0.81 8.49
N THR A 154 -15.82 -0.10 9.42
CA THR A 154 -15.30 1.26 9.20
C THR A 154 -13.78 1.22 9.05
N TYR A 155 -13.27 2.01 8.12
CA TYR A 155 -11.85 2.12 7.80
C TYR A 155 -11.41 3.57 7.86
N TRP A 156 -10.16 3.79 8.25
CA TRP A 156 -9.44 5.02 7.97
C TRP A 156 -8.95 5.00 6.54
N ILE A 157 -9.14 6.09 5.81
CA ILE A 157 -8.72 6.21 4.40
C ILE A 157 -7.85 7.44 4.18
N VAL A 158 -6.73 7.24 3.49
CA VAL A 158 -5.93 8.28 2.84
C VAL A 158 -6.11 8.13 1.35
N GLU A 159 -6.78 9.08 0.71
CA GLU A 159 -6.99 9.12 -0.75
C GLU A 159 -6.38 10.39 -1.33
N VAL A 160 -5.54 10.23 -2.34
CA VAL A 160 -4.79 11.32 -2.99
C VAL A 160 -5.11 11.34 -4.48
N SER A 161 -5.52 12.51 -4.99
CA SER A 161 -5.79 12.75 -6.42
C SER A 161 -5.14 14.03 -6.96
N SER A 162 -4.62 14.89 -6.09
CA SER A 162 -3.88 16.08 -6.49
C SER A 162 -2.52 15.70 -7.08
N LEU A 163 -2.22 16.16 -8.29
CA LEU A 163 -0.96 15.83 -8.99
C LEU A 163 0.28 16.20 -8.17
N ASN A 164 0.27 17.34 -7.48
CA ASN A 164 1.40 17.76 -6.63
C ASN A 164 1.65 16.78 -5.48
N ARG A 165 0.58 16.30 -4.82
CA ARG A 165 0.69 15.31 -3.74
C ARG A 165 1.05 13.92 -4.27
N LEU A 166 0.55 13.54 -5.43
CA LEU A 166 0.92 12.30 -6.10
C LEU A 166 2.39 12.30 -6.52
N ASN A 167 2.95 13.47 -6.86
CA ASN A 167 4.38 13.60 -7.13
C ASN A 167 5.24 13.28 -5.89
N LEU A 168 4.80 13.66 -4.69
CA LEU A 168 5.50 13.28 -3.45
C LEU A 168 5.57 11.76 -3.28
N LEU A 169 4.46 11.07 -3.59
CA LEU A 169 4.43 9.61 -3.57
C LEU A 169 5.39 9.00 -4.59
N ILE A 170 5.41 9.54 -5.82
CA ILE A 170 6.31 9.07 -6.89
C ILE A 170 7.77 9.23 -6.46
N GLN A 171 8.14 10.40 -5.94
CA GLN A 171 9.50 10.66 -5.44
C GLN A 171 9.87 9.70 -4.30
N TYR A 172 8.96 9.49 -3.35
CA TYR A 172 9.18 8.56 -2.26
C TYR A 172 9.39 7.12 -2.75
N LEU A 173 8.52 6.61 -3.65
CA LEU A 173 8.61 5.25 -4.19
C LEU A 173 9.76 5.05 -5.19
N ASN A 174 10.34 6.13 -5.73
CA ASN A 174 11.60 6.05 -6.48
C ASN A 174 12.80 5.86 -5.55
N ASN A 175 12.78 6.48 -4.35
CA ASN A 175 13.84 6.31 -3.34
C ASN A 175 13.70 4.98 -2.58
N TYR A 176 12.48 4.54 -2.32
CA TYR A 176 12.14 3.30 -1.62
C TYR A 176 11.19 2.45 -2.49
N PRO A 177 11.73 1.68 -3.45
CA PRO A 177 10.90 0.98 -4.42
C PRO A 177 9.98 -0.08 -3.80
N LEU A 178 8.82 -0.29 -4.40
CA LEU A 178 7.96 -1.43 -4.13
C LEU A 178 8.65 -2.73 -4.57
N LEU A 179 8.49 -3.79 -3.79
CA LEU A 179 9.14 -5.08 -4.03
C LEU A 179 8.20 -6.15 -4.58
N THR A 180 6.88 -5.95 -4.47
CA THR A 180 5.89 -6.93 -4.93
C THR A 180 5.44 -6.69 -6.38
N ALA A 181 4.54 -7.54 -6.87
CA ALA A 181 3.86 -7.36 -8.15
C ALA A 181 3.19 -5.97 -8.30
N LYS A 182 2.88 -5.30 -7.19
CA LYS A 182 2.30 -3.95 -7.18
C LYS A 182 3.21 -2.90 -7.84
N ARG A 183 4.52 -3.16 -7.93
CA ARG A 183 5.46 -2.33 -8.68
C ARG A 183 5.03 -2.15 -10.14
N ASN A 184 4.54 -3.20 -10.78
CA ASN A 184 4.06 -3.12 -12.17
C ASN A 184 2.85 -2.18 -12.29
N ASP A 185 1.93 -2.23 -11.34
CA ASP A 185 0.77 -1.33 -11.34
C ASP A 185 1.17 0.13 -11.07
N PHE A 186 2.15 0.34 -10.20
CA PHE A 186 2.71 1.66 -9.95
C PHE A 186 3.36 2.25 -11.21
N GLU A 187 4.16 1.46 -11.94
CA GLU A 187 4.82 1.91 -13.17
C GLU A 187 3.80 2.27 -14.27
N ASP A 188 2.78 1.45 -14.45
CA ASP A 188 1.70 1.72 -15.39
C ASP A 188 0.87 2.95 -14.99
N TRP A 189 0.61 3.10 -13.70
CA TRP A 189 -0.06 4.27 -13.14
C TRP A 189 0.78 5.54 -13.34
N CYS A 190 2.10 5.49 -13.19
CA CYS A 190 3.01 6.60 -13.47
C CYS A 190 2.97 7.04 -14.94
N LYS A 191 2.81 6.11 -15.89
CA LYS A 191 2.64 6.46 -17.32
C LYS A 191 1.38 7.31 -17.52
N VAL A 192 0.26 6.94 -16.88
CA VAL A 192 -0.98 7.72 -16.95
C VAL A 192 -0.83 9.06 -16.25
N TYR A 193 -0.17 9.10 -15.09
CA TYR A 193 0.15 10.35 -14.40
C TYR A 193 0.92 11.30 -15.32
N GLN A 194 1.96 10.82 -16.00
CA GLN A 194 2.77 11.63 -16.91
C GLN A 194 1.96 12.14 -18.10
N LEU A 195 1.08 11.31 -18.68
CA LEU A 195 0.18 11.76 -19.75
C LEU A 195 -0.73 12.91 -19.32
N ILE A 196 -1.17 12.90 -18.03
CA ILE A 196 -1.98 13.98 -17.46
C ILE A 196 -1.15 15.24 -17.27
N VAL A 197 0.06 15.13 -16.72
CA VAL A 197 0.98 16.26 -16.53
C VAL A 197 1.32 16.93 -17.84
N ASP A 198 1.58 16.14 -18.89
CA ASP A 198 1.91 16.62 -20.24
C ASP A 198 0.68 17.09 -21.04
N ASN A 199 -0.52 17.06 -20.47
CA ASN A 199 -1.79 17.32 -21.17
C ASN A 199 -2.06 16.43 -22.39
N LYS A 200 -1.37 15.29 -22.53
CA LYS A 200 -1.55 14.32 -23.62
C LYS A 200 -2.71 13.35 -23.39
N HIS A 201 -3.26 13.30 -22.18
CA HIS A 201 -4.37 12.40 -21.79
C HIS A 201 -5.69 12.68 -22.53
N LEU A 202 -5.84 13.85 -23.17
CA LEU A 202 -7.04 14.24 -23.90
C LEU A 202 -6.99 13.91 -25.39
N SER A 203 -5.81 13.64 -25.97
CA SER A 203 -5.65 13.17 -27.35
C SER A 203 -6.24 11.77 -27.53
N ASP A 204 -6.57 11.39 -28.75
CA ASP A 204 -7.14 10.07 -29.03
C ASP A 204 -6.13 8.95 -28.75
N ASP A 205 -4.85 9.14 -29.09
CA ASP A 205 -3.77 8.21 -28.75
C ASP A 205 -3.59 8.10 -27.24
N GLY A 206 -3.60 9.22 -26.52
CA GLY A 206 -3.51 9.25 -25.07
C GLY A 206 -4.67 8.52 -24.39
N LYS A 207 -5.90 8.73 -24.86
CA LYS A 207 -7.09 8.02 -24.38
C LYS A 207 -7.01 6.53 -24.65
N LEU A 208 -6.56 6.13 -25.85
CA LEU A 208 -6.38 4.73 -26.21
C LEU A 208 -5.34 4.05 -25.30
N LEU A 209 -4.19 4.68 -25.11
CA LEU A 209 -3.14 4.18 -24.23
C LEU A 209 -3.64 4.04 -22.78
N ILE A 210 -4.37 5.04 -22.25
CA ILE A 210 -4.92 4.99 -20.88
C ILE A 210 -5.95 3.86 -20.74
N LYS A 211 -6.80 3.62 -21.75
CA LYS A 211 -7.74 2.49 -21.74
C LYS A 211 -7.00 1.16 -21.68
N ASN A 212 -5.95 1.00 -22.47
CA ASN A 212 -5.13 -0.22 -22.50
C ASN A 212 -4.43 -0.44 -21.16
N ILE A 213 -3.81 0.58 -20.58
CA ILE A 213 -3.18 0.50 -19.27
C ILE A 213 -4.23 0.09 -18.22
N LYS A 214 -5.36 0.79 -18.15
CA LYS A 214 -6.42 0.49 -17.17
C LYS A 214 -6.99 -0.93 -17.30
N SER A 215 -7.04 -1.50 -18.49
CA SER A 215 -7.52 -2.86 -18.72
C SER A 215 -6.55 -3.94 -18.25
N ASN A 216 -5.26 -3.58 -18.06
CA ASN A 216 -4.18 -4.50 -17.70
C ASN A 216 -3.59 -4.23 -16.31
N MET A 217 -4.26 -3.46 -15.45
CA MET A 217 -3.80 -3.12 -14.10
C MET A 217 -4.56 -3.87 -13.01
N ASN A 218 -3.93 -3.99 -11.85
CA ASN A 218 -4.49 -4.55 -10.63
C ASN A 218 -4.97 -6.00 -10.83
N LYS A 219 -6.20 -6.32 -10.43
CA LYS A 219 -6.78 -7.67 -10.54
C LYS A 219 -6.89 -8.19 -11.99
N LYS A 220 -6.71 -7.34 -12.99
CA LYS A 220 -6.76 -7.70 -14.41
C LYS A 220 -5.39 -7.97 -15.00
N ARG A 221 -4.32 -7.78 -14.22
CA ARG A 221 -2.96 -8.03 -14.66
C ARG A 221 -2.71 -9.52 -14.75
N GLU A 222 -2.28 -9.98 -15.92
CA GLU A 222 -1.89 -11.37 -16.20
C GLU A 222 -0.39 -11.51 -16.42
N ILE A 223 0.27 -10.45 -16.91
CA ILE A 223 1.71 -10.45 -17.19
C ILE A 223 2.44 -9.57 -16.17
N PHE A 224 3.47 -10.13 -15.54
CA PHE A 224 4.27 -9.48 -14.52
C PHE A 224 5.72 -9.34 -14.96
N ASN A 225 6.30 -8.17 -14.75
CA ASN A 225 7.70 -7.90 -14.88
C ASN A 225 8.36 -7.89 -13.49
N TRP A 226 9.38 -8.72 -13.30
CA TRP A 226 10.11 -8.87 -12.05
C TRP A 226 11.54 -8.31 -12.12
N ASN A 227 11.89 -7.57 -13.17
CA ASN A 227 13.24 -7.02 -13.36
C ASN A 227 13.67 -6.11 -12.21
N HIS A 228 12.75 -5.49 -11.50
CA HIS A 228 13.03 -4.69 -10.32
C HIS A 228 13.60 -5.49 -9.14
N LEU A 229 13.56 -6.82 -9.17
CA LEU A 229 14.12 -7.71 -8.15
C LEU A 229 15.46 -8.36 -8.55
N ILE A 230 16.01 -8.04 -9.72
CA ILE A 230 17.26 -8.66 -10.21
C ILE A 230 18.41 -8.50 -9.22
N TYR A 231 18.46 -7.39 -8.48
CA TYR A 231 19.51 -7.15 -7.48
C TYR A 231 19.45 -8.12 -6.30
N LEU A 232 18.29 -8.72 -6.00
CA LEU A 232 18.15 -9.72 -4.93
C LEU A 232 18.82 -11.05 -5.29
N ASN A 233 19.06 -11.33 -6.57
CA ASN A 233 19.74 -12.55 -7.03
C ASN A 233 21.28 -12.45 -6.93
N LYS A 234 21.82 -11.32 -6.48
CA LYS A 234 23.25 -11.06 -6.35
C LYS A 234 23.77 -11.23 -4.90
N VAL A 235 22.91 -11.72 -4.00
CA VAL A 235 23.23 -11.95 -2.57
C VAL A 235 23.40 -13.43 -2.30
#